data_82a119448657897af06823b921e83d92
#
_entry.id   82a119448657897af06823b921e83d92
#
_cell.length_a   1.000
_cell.length_b   1.000
_cell.length_c   1.000
_cell.angle_alpha   90.00
_cell.angle_beta   90.00
_cell.angle_gamma   90.00
#
_symmetry.space_group_name_H-M   'P 1'
#
loop_
_entity.id
_entity.type
_entity.pdbx_description
1 polymer ?
#
loop_
_entity_poly.entity_id
_entity_poly.type
_entity_poly.pdbx_seq_one_letter_code
_entity_poly.pdbx_strand_id
1 'polypeptide(L)'
;MKFDIREEYAIEYLEEILKKYTELVGFDPGKAVHGKGNHKTSEQRLIEKLSEYIERLKKYAERIKICGNDRNSYSKTDHDATFMRMKRDHMGNDQLLPGYNIQCAVCDGFIAAFDVYQYASDMDCFQPLMERFQSLYGQYPEYPVADAGYGSYNNYLFS
;
A
#
# COMPACT_ATOMS: atom_id res chain seq x y z
N MET A 1 31.81 -9.72 -17.51
CA MET A 1 30.43 -9.40 -17.91
C MET A 1 30.22 -7.91 -17.74
N LYS A 2 29.75 -7.19 -18.75
CA LYS A 2 29.44 -5.76 -18.64
C LYS A 2 27.93 -5.64 -18.43
N PHE A 3 27.50 -4.83 -17.45
CA PHE A 3 26.11 -4.52 -17.21
C PHE A 3 25.86 -3.05 -17.54
N ASP A 4 24.70 -2.77 -18.11
CA ASP A 4 24.24 -1.39 -18.25
C ASP A 4 23.79 -0.90 -16.88
N ILE A 5 24.37 0.21 -16.43
CA ILE A 5 23.95 0.87 -15.21
C ILE A 5 22.69 1.67 -15.55
N ARG A 6 21.59 1.37 -14.84
CA ARG A 6 20.28 1.99 -15.02
C ARG A 6 19.82 2.57 -13.69
N GLU A 7 18.92 3.55 -13.74
CA GLU A 7 18.29 4.10 -12.54
C GLU A 7 17.26 3.13 -11.95
N GLU A 8 16.58 2.35 -12.80
CA GLU A 8 15.57 1.36 -12.40
C GLU A 8 15.84 0.00 -13.06
N TYR A 9 15.56 -1.06 -12.33
CA TYR A 9 15.71 -2.44 -12.79
C TYR A 9 14.42 -3.22 -12.62
N ALA A 10 13.90 -3.82 -13.68
CA ALA A 10 12.81 -4.78 -13.61
C ALA A 10 13.27 -6.08 -12.91
N ILE A 11 12.37 -6.73 -12.19
CA ILE A 11 12.66 -7.97 -11.45
C ILE A 11 13.16 -9.06 -12.40
N GLU A 12 12.49 -9.20 -13.55
CA GLU A 12 12.83 -10.19 -14.58
C GLU A 12 14.26 -10.00 -15.12
N TYR A 13 14.68 -8.76 -15.28
CA TYR A 13 16.05 -8.44 -15.71
C TYR A 13 17.09 -8.81 -14.66
N LEU A 14 16.79 -8.57 -13.38
CA LEU A 14 17.69 -8.97 -12.28
C LEU A 14 17.77 -10.50 -12.14
N GLU A 15 16.68 -11.22 -12.36
CA GLU A 15 16.67 -12.68 -12.40
C GLU A 15 17.51 -13.23 -13.55
N GLU A 16 17.42 -12.62 -14.72
CA GLU A 16 18.24 -12.99 -15.88
C GLU A 16 19.74 -12.76 -15.59
N ILE A 17 20.09 -11.63 -14.98
CA ILE A 17 21.47 -11.34 -14.57
C ILE A 17 21.95 -12.38 -13.56
N LEU A 18 21.15 -12.67 -12.54
CA LEU A 18 21.49 -13.65 -11.52
C LEU A 18 21.78 -15.03 -12.14
N LYS A 19 20.91 -15.47 -13.05
CA LYS A 19 21.05 -16.73 -13.77
C LYS A 19 22.35 -16.77 -14.58
N LYS A 20 22.57 -15.76 -15.45
CA LYS A 20 23.77 -15.65 -16.28
C LYS A 20 25.06 -15.61 -15.46
N TYR A 21 25.04 -14.88 -14.32
CA TYR A 21 26.22 -14.80 -13.46
C TYR A 21 26.48 -16.13 -12.74
N THR A 22 25.46 -16.80 -12.24
CA THR A 22 25.56 -18.11 -11.59
C THR A 22 26.15 -19.17 -12.53
N GLU A 23 25.70 -19.19 -13.78
CA GLU A 23 26.22 -20.05 -14.84
C GLU A 23 27.70 -19.73 -15.19
N LEU A 24 28.01 -18.42 -15.34
CA LEU A 24 29.36 -17.96 -15.67
C LEU A 24 30.42 -18.37 -14.64
N VAL A 25 30.07 -18.26 -13.34
CA VAL A 25 30.99 -18.59 -12.25
C VAL A 25 30.96 -20.07 -11.85
N GLY A 26 30.06 -20.86 -12.45
CA GLY A 26 29.87 -22.27 -12.14
C GLY A 26 29.49 -22.50 -10.66
N PHE A 27 28.66 -21.62 -10.10
CA PHE A 27 28.27 -21.70 -8.69
C PHE A 27 27.38 -22.92 -8.44
N ASP A 28 27.84 -23.79 -7.54
CA ASP A 28 27.10 -24.97 -7.11
C ASP A 28 26.49 -24.70 -5.72
N PRO A 29 25.15 -24.59 -5.60
CA PRO A 29 24.48 -24.37 -4.31
C PRO A 29 24.82 -25.46 -3.25
N GLY A 30 25.12 -26.70 -3.69
CA GLY A 30 25.48 -27.79 -2.80
C GLY A 30 26.86 -27.63 -2.15
N LYS A 31 27.71 -26.76 -2.71
CA LYS A 31 29.03 -26.40 -2.17
C LYS A 31 29.06 -25.04 -1.49
N ALA A 32 27.90 -24.39 -1.36
CA ALA A 32 27.80 -23.07 -0.71
C ALA A 32 28.26 -23.19 0.78
N VAL A 33 29.09 -22.23 1.15
CA VAL A 33 29.63 -22.16 2.51
C VAL A 33 28.67 -21.41 3.41
N HIS A 34 28.27 -22.03 4.52
CA HIS A 34 27.36 -21.44 5.51
C HIS A 34 27.98 -21.50 6.92
N GLY A 35 27.48 -20.61 7.79
CA GLY A 35 27.82 -20.63 9.21
C GLY A 35 28.89 -19.60 9.62
N LYS A 36 28.99 -19.42 10.95
CA LYS A 36 29.90 -18.47 11.58
C LYS A 36 31.34 -19.01 11.53
N GLY A 37 32.27 -18.16 11.07
CA GLY A 37 33.70 -18.55 10.97
C GLY A 37 34.12 -19.06 9.59
N ASN A 38 33.20 -19.35 8.70
CA ASN A 38 33.50 -19.77 7.34
C ASN A 38 33.55 -18.56 6.37
N HIS A 39 34.56 -18.51 5.52
CA HIS A 39 34.72 -17.43 4.56
C HIS A 39 34.02 -17.77 3.25
N LYS A 40 32.93 -17.08 2.97
CA LYS A 40 32.25 -17.12 1.67
C LYS A 40 33.12 -16.48 0.60
N THR A 41 33.10 -17.03 -0.60
CA THR A 41 33.75 -16.40 -1.76
C THR A 41 33.03 -15.10 -2.14
N SER A 42 33.70 -14.25 -2.91
CA SER A 42 33.11 -12.99 -3.43
C SER A 42 31.90 -13.26 -4.31
N GLU A 43 31.99 -14.31 -5.13
CA GLU A 43 30.94 -14.77 -6.03
C GLU A 43 29.70 -15.23 -5.25
N GLN A 44 29.88 -16.07 -4.22
CA GLN A 44 28.80 -16.52 -3.37
C GLN A 44 28.08 -15.35 -2.69
N ARG A 45 28.84 -14.40 -2.13
CA ARG A 45 28.26 -13.20 -1.47
C ARG A 45 27.43 -12.37 -2.44
N LEU A 46 27.90 -12.20 -3.69
CA LEU A 46 27.19 -11.43 -4.69
C LEU A 46 25.90 -12.13 -5.11
N ILE A 47 25.94 -13.46 -5.35
CA ILE A 47 24.77 -14.27 -5.70
C ILE A 47 23.72 -14.18 -4.59
N GLU A 48 24.12 -14.44 -3.33
CA GLU A 48 23.20 -14.39 -2.19
C GLU A 48 22.56 -12.99 -2.01
N LYS A 49 23.37 -11.92 -2.15
CA LYS A 49 22.89 -10.56 -2.00
C LYS A 49 21.92 -10.15 -3.13
N LEU A 50 22.22 -10.55 -4.36
CA LEU A 50 21.34 -10.29 -5.49
C LEU A 50 20.02 -11.07 -5.36
N SER A 51 20.09 -12.34 -4.94
CA SER A 51 18.91 -13.16 -4.64
C SER A 51 18.05 -12.53 -3.54
N GLU A 52 18.66 -12.03 -2.46
CA GLU A 52 17.95 -11.33 -1.38
C GLU A 52 17.24 -10.07 -1.90
N TYR A 53 17.88 -9.29 -2.76
CA TYR A 53 17.25 -8.09 -3.34
C TYR A 53 16.07 -8.45 -4.24
N ILE A 54 16.20 -9.47 -5.08
CA ILE A 54 15.11 -9.94 -5.94
C ILE A 54 13.91 -10.39 -5.09
N GLU A 55 14.14 -11.17 -4.04
CA GLU A 55 13.08 -11.59 -3.11
C GLU A 55 12.40 -10.40 -2.41
N ARG A 56 13.18 -9.40 -2.00
CA ARG A 56 12.61 -8.16 -1.41
C ARG A 56 11.76 -7.40 -2.41
N LEU A 57 12.22 -7.27 -3.65
CA LEU A 57 11.46 -6.59 -4.70
C LEU A 57 10.13 -7.30 -4.99
N LYS A 58 10.15 -8.64 -5.07
CA LYS A 58 8.93 -9.44 -5.22
C LYS A 58 7.94 -9.20 -4.07
N LYS A 59 8.42 -9.22 -2.84
CA LYS A 59 7.60 -8.93 -1.65
C LYS A 59 7.05 -7.49 -1.67
N TYR A 60 7.83 -6.53 -2.14
CA TYR A 60 7.34 -5.15 -2.26
C TYR A 60 6.28 -5.01 -3.36
N ALA A 61 6.48 -5.63 -4.52
CA ALA A 61 5.50 -5.64 -5.60
C ALA A 61 4.17 -6.26 -5.15
N GLU A 62 4.21 -7.38 -4.41
CA GLU A 62 3.02 -8.00 -3.81
C GLU A 62 2.31 -7.06 -2.81
N ARG A 63 3.08 -6.43 -1.91
CA ARG A 63 2.53 -5.49 -0.93
C ARG A 63 1.91 -4.26 -1.58
N ILE A 64 2.53 -3.72 -2.63
CA ILE A 64 2.00 -2.59 -3.39
C ILE A 64 0.69 -3.01 -4.06
N LYS A 65 0.62 -4.23 -4.61
CA LYS A 65 -0.61 -4.77 -5.20
C LYS A 65 -1.74 -4.90 -4.17
N ILE A 66 -1.45 -5.35 -2.94
CA ILE A 66 -2.44 -5.42 -1.86
C ILE A 66 -2.87 -4.01 -1.43
N CYS A 67 -1.92 -3.09 -1.31
CA CYS A 67 -2.20 -1.71 -0.89
C CYS A 67 -3.11 -0.99 -1.89
N GLY A 68 -2.89 -1.18 -3.19
CA GLY A 68 -3.60 -0.45 -4.24
C GLY A 68 -3.09 0.98 -4.40
N ASN A 69 -3.81 1.79 -5.20
CA ASN A 69 -3.41 3.16 -5.53
C ASN A 69 -4.02 4.22 -4.58
N ASP A 70 -5.10 3.86 -3.87
CA ASP A 70 -5.93 4.82 -3.13
C ASP A 70 -5.53 4.97 -1.66
N ARG A 71 -4.61 4.14 -1.18
CA ARG A 71 -4.09 4.17 0.19
C ARG A 71 -2.60 3.87 0.23
N ASN A 72 -1.95 4.28 1.32
CA ASN A 72 -0.50 4.11 1.51
C ASN A 72 -0.12 3.03 2.53
N SER A 73 -1.09 2.35 3.12
CA SER A 73 -0.87 1.35 4.14
C SER A 73 -2.03 0.36 4.24
N TYR A 74 -1.75 -0.82 4.75
CA TYR A 74 -2.74 -1.85 5.08
C TYR A 74 -2.29 -2.67 6.29
N SER A 75 -3.23 -3.28 7.00
CA SER A 75 -2.93 -4.18 8.12
C SER A 75 -2.56 -5.57 7.62
N LYS A 76 -1.58 -6.22 8.27
CA LYS A 76 -1.17 -7.59 7.93
C LYS A 76 -2.22 -8.65 8.27
N THR A 77 -3.08 -8.37 9.24
CA THR A 77 -4.13 -9.28 9.71
C THR A 77 -5.45 -9.06 9.00
N ASP A 78 -5.67 -7.84 8.50
CA ASP A 78 -6.85 -7.44 7.75
C ASP A 78 -6.41 -6.51 6.62
N HIS A 79 -6.28 -7.06 5.41
CA HIS A 79 -5.74 -6.33 4.26
C HIS A 79 -6.64 -5.16 3.81
N ASP A 80 -7.90 -5.16 4.21
CA ASP A 80 -8.85 -4.09 3.86
C ASP A 80 -8.76 -2.92 4.84
N ALA A 81 -8.30 -3.14 6.06
CA ALA A 81 -8.09 -2.08 7.03
C ALA A 81 -6.86 -1.21 6.69
N THR A 82 -7.02 0.10 6.77
CA THR A 82 -5.96 1.09 6.58
C THR A 82 -5.50 1.64 7.93
N PHE A 83 -4.20 1.90 8.08
CA PHE A 83 -3.69 2.56 9.29
C PHE A 83 -4.10 4.03 9.28
N MET A 84 -4.88 4.43 10.29
CA MET A 84 -5.39 5.78 10.44
C MET A 84 -5.35 6.24 11.90
N ARG A 85 -5.43 7.56 12.11
CA ARG A 85 -5.50 8.16 13.42
C ARG A 85 -6.92 8.03 13.97
N MET A 86 -7.07 7.40 15.11
CA MET A 86 -8.37 7.29 15.77
C MET A 86 -8.73 8.58 16.52
N LYS A 87 -10.02 8.95 16.56
CA LYS A 87 -10.50 10.13 17.31
C LYS A 87 -10.16 10.06 18.81
N ARG A 88 -10.15 8.85 19.39
CA ARG A 88 -9.73 8.61 20.78
C ARG A 88 -8.43 7.82 20.77
N ASP A 89 -7.35 8.50 21.09
CA ASP A 89 -6.08 7.85 21.37
C ASP A 89 -6.04 7.45 22.85
N HIS A 90 -6.43 6.21 23.11
CA HIS A 90 -6.44 5.67 24.49
C HIS A 90 -5.04 5.55 25.11
N MET A 91 -4.01 5.49 24.25
CA MET A 91 -2.62 5.37 24.70
C MET A 91 -1.92 6.72 24.81
N GLY A 92 -2.49 7.80 24.25
CA GLY A 92 -1.93 9.15 24.27
C GLY A 92 -0.58 9.27 23.55
N ASN A 93 -0.32 8.43 22.53
CA ASN A 93 0.96 8.34 21.85
C ASN A 93 0.88 8.61 20.33
N ASP A 94 -0.26 9.10 19.85
CA ASP A 94 -0.53 9.39 18.45
C ASP A 94 -0.36 8.16 17.51
N GLN A 95 -0.51 6.96 18.02
CA GLN A 95 -0.34 5.73 17.26
C GLN A 95 -1.42 5.58 16.20
N LEU A 96 -1.00 5.24 14.98
CA LEU A 96 -1.91 4.82 13.93
C LEU A 96 -2.40 3.39 14.20
N LEU A 97 -3.72 3.19 14.10
CA LEU A 97 -4.34 1.88 14.26
C LEU A 97 -5.06 1.47 12.96
N PRO A 98 -5.10 0.15 12.66
CA PRO A 98 -5.88 -0.33 11.53
C PRO A 98 -7.37 -0.11 11.77
N GLY A 99 -8.06 0.45 10.79
CA GLY A 99 -9.48 0.73 10.89
C GLY A 99 -10.11 1.03 9.54
N TYR A 100 -11.40 1.34 9.60
CA TYR A 100 -12.23 1.74 8.47
C TYR A 100 -12.80 3.12 8.73
N ASN A 101 -12.97 3.90 7.67
CA ASN A 101 -13.63 5.17 7.73
C ASN A 101 -15.12 4.97 7.37
N ILE A 102 -15.99 5.07 8.37
CA ILE A 102 -17.43 4.89 8.20
C ILE A 102 -18.06 6.27 8.07
N GLN A 103 -18.74 6.50 6.95
CA GLN A 103 -19.41 7.74 6.63
C GLN A 103 -20.93 7.57 6.62
N CYS A 104 -21.66 8.55 7.16
CA CYS A 104 -23.11 8.56 7.20
C CYS A 104 -23.63 9.92 6.77
N ALA A 105 -24.54 9.92 5.80
CA ALA A 105 -25.38 11.08 5.47
C ALA A 105 -26.68 10.97 6.26
N VAL A 106 -27.02 12.02 7.00
CA VAL A 106 -28.22 12.08 7.87
C VAL A 106 -29.14 13.19 7.36
N CYS A 107 -30.43 12.88 7.28
CA CYS A 107 -31.49 13.82 6.96
C CYS A 107 -32.65 13.66 7.93
N ASP A 108 -33.08 14.72 8.59
CA ASP A 108 -34.20 14.72 9.55
C ASP A 108 -34.10 13.65 10.66
N GLY A 109 -32.87 13.34 11.09
CA GLY A 109 -32.59 12.35 12.13
C GLY A 109 -32.53 10.89 11.63
N PHE A 110 -32.69 10.67 10.33
CA PHE A 110 -32.57 9.35 9.69
C PHE A 110 -31.28 9.23 8.90
N ILE A 111 -30.69 8.04 8.90
CA ILE A 111 -29.55 7.74 8.02
C ILE A 111 -30.08 7.59 6.59
N ALA A 112 -29.77 8.56 5.74
CA ALA A 112 -30.16 8.57 4.33
C ALA A 112 -29.19 7.72 3.48
N ALA A 113 -27.90 7.78 3.74
CA ALA A 113 -26.91 6.93 3.10
C ALA A 113 -25.76 6.64 4.07
N PHE A 114 -25.10 5.51 3.90
CA PHE A 114 -23.85 5.21 4.58
C PHE A 114 -22.95 4.38 3.68
N ASP A 115 -21.66 4.46 3.96
CA ASP A 115 -20.67 3.59 3.32
C ASP A 115 -19.42 3.45 4.19
N VAL A 116 -18.57 2.49 3.84
CA VAL A 116 -17.35 2.15 4.55
C VAL A 116 -16.17 2.27 3.60
N TYR A 117 -15.23 3.14 3.94
CA TYR A 117 -14.09 3.44 3.10
C TYR A 117 -12.76 3.01 3.72
N GLN A 118 -11.80 2.73 2.87
CA GLN A 118 -10.40 2.46 3.24
C GLN A 118 -9.56 3.75 3.29
N TYR A 119 -10.15 4.90 2.97
CA TYR A 119 -9.48 6.21 3.01
C TYR A 119 -9.27 6.66 4.45
N ALA A 120 -8.05 7.08 4.77
CA ALA A 120 -7.73 7.59 6.11
C ALA A 120 -8.25 9.02 6.36
N SER A 121 -8.60 9.75 5.29
CA SER A 121 -9.08 11.13 5.32
C SER A 121 -10.55 11.22 4.95
N ASP A 122 -11.32 12.05 5.69
CA ASP A 122 -12.71 12.34 5.38
C ASP A 122 -12.86 13.13 4.07
N MET A 123 -11.83 13.89 3.67
CA MET A 123 -11.81 14.62 2.39
C MET A 123 -12.04 13.71 1.18
N ASP A 124 -11.50 12.49 1.22
CA ASP A 124 -11.60 11.53 0.12
C ASP A 124 -12.92 10.75 0.12
N CYS A 125 -13.72 10.89 1.20
CA CYS A 125 -14.98 10.19 1.38
C CYS A 125 -16.20 10.97 0.92
N PHE A 126 -16.10 12.31 0.76
CA PHE A 126 -17.25 13.15 0.45
C PHE A 126 -17.89 12.81 -0.89
N GLN A 127 -17.13 12.87 -1.96
CA GLN A 127 -17.65 12.60 -3.31
C GLN A 127 -18.23 11.19 -3.43
N PRO A 128 -17.53 10.11 -3.02
CA PRO A 128 -18.09 8.77 -3.07
C PRO A 128 -19.39 8.59 -2.27
N LEU A 129 -19.52 9.27 -1.10
CA LEU A 129 -20.77 9.23 -0.32
C LEU A 129 -21.91 9.95 -1.03
N MET A 130 -21.63 11.09 -1.69
CA MET A 130 -22.63 11.81 -2.49
C MET A 130 -23.05 11.00 -3.72
N GLU A 131 -22.14 10.35 -4.40
CA GLU A 131 -22.43 9.42 -5.50
C GLU A 131 -23.27 8.22 -5.02
N ARG A 132 -22.97 7.71 -3.82
CA ARG A 132 -23.78 6.68 -3.17
C ARG A 132 -25.19 7.16 -2.91
N PHE A 133 -25.34 8.38 -2.38
CA PHE A 133 -26.65 9.02 -2.18
C PHE A 133 -27.42 9.14 -3.50
N GLN A 134 -26.77 9.68 -4.54
CA GLN A 134 -27.36 9.78 -5.87
C GLN A 134 -27.82 8.43 -6.41
N SER A 135 -27.05 7.36 -6.21
CA SER A 135 -27.41 6.02 -6.66
C SER A 135 -28.67 5.46 -5.97
N LEU A 136 -28.96 5.89 -4.73
CA LEU A 136 -30.10 5.46 -3.95
C LEU A 136 -31.37 6.27 -4.29
N TYR A 137 -31.21 7.59 -4.52
CA TYR A 137 -32.34 8.52 -4.65
C TYR A 137 -32.53 9.10 -6.06
N GLY A 138 -31.61 8.79 -6.99
CA GLY A 138 -31.65 9.29 -8.36
C GLY A 138 -31.22 10.76 -8.53
N GLN A 139 -30.88 11.44 -7.44
CA GLN A 139 -30.45 12.85 -7.43
C GLN A 139 -29.50 13.12 -6.27
N TYR A 140 -28.70 14.17 -6.39
CA TYR A 140 -27.87 14.67 -5.28
C TYR A 140 -28.73 15.40 -4.23
N PRO A 141 -28.27 15.49 -2.96
CA PRO A 141 -28.93 16.32 -1.95
C PRO A 141 -28.85 17.81 -2.39
N GLU A 142 -29.92 18.57 -2.14
CA GLU A 142 -29.99 19.98 -2.51
C GLU A 142 -28.97 20.83 -1.74
N TYR A 143 -28.76 20.53 -0.45
CA TYR A 143 -27.82 21.24 0.42
C TYR A 143 -27.01 20.23 1.27
N PRO A 144 -25.91 19.68 0.75
CA PRO A 144 -25.06 18.84 1.54
C PRO A 144 -24.27 19.69 2.54
N VAL A 145 -24.40 19.37 3.83
CA VAL A 145 -23.67 20.05 4.91
C VAL A 145 -22.69 19.06 5.52
N ALA A 146 -21.43 19.43 5.57
CA ALA A 146 -20.35 18.63 6.12
C ALA A 146 -19.45 19.50 7.02
N ASP A 147 -18.71 18.87 7.92
CA ASP A 147 -17.75 19.59 8.76
C ASP A 147 -16.47 19.98 7.98
N ALA A 148 -15.60 20.76 8.61
CA ALA A 148 -14.36 21.23 7.98
C ALA A 148 -13.39 20.10 7.58
N GLY A 149 -13.54 18.90 8.14
CA GLY A 149 -12.74 17.74 7.80
C GLY A 149 -12.92 17.27 6.36
N TYR A 150 -14.05 17.61 5.73
CA TYR A 150 -14.34 17.32 4.32
C TYR A 150 -13.87 18.42 3.37
N GLY A 151 -13.38 19.56 3.88
CA GLY A 151 -13.00 20.72 3.07
C GLY A 151 -11.77 20.42 2.20
N SER A 152 -11.98 20.32 0.89
CA SER A 152 -10.92 20.23 -0.11
C SER A 152 -11.32 21.00 -1.37
N TYR A 153 -10.31 21.41 -2.16
CA TYR A 153 -10.56 22.07 -3.44
C TYR A 153 -11.46 21.23 -4.36
N ASN A 154 -11.21 19.92 -4.43
CA ASN A 154 -12.00 19.01 -5.24
C ASN A 154 -13.45 18.89 -4.76
N ASN A 155 -13.67 18.84 -3.44
CA ASN A 155 -15.01 18.76 -2.88
C ASN A 155 -15.81 20.06 -3.11
N TYR A 156 -15.16 21.23 -3.04
CA TYR A 156 -15.79 22.50 -3.38
C TYR A 156 -16.12 22.66 -4.87
N LEU A 157 -15.37 22.02 -5.75
CA LEU A 157 -15.70 22.02 -7.18
C LEU A 157 -16.81 21.02 -7.52
N PHE A 158 -16.96 19.98 -6.72
CA PHE A 158 -17.99 18.95 -6.90
C PHE A 158 -19.36 19.43 -6.40
N SER A 159 -19.40 20.25 -5.33
CA SER A 159 -20.63 20.81 -4.75
C SER A 159 -21.16 21.94 -5.58
#